data_df0bfeb3df8772185003b1ff77591e6b
#
_entry.id   df0bfeb3df8772185003b1ff77591e6b
#
_cell.length_a   1.000
_cell.length_b   1.000
_cell.length_c   1.000
_cell.angle_alpha   90.00
_cell.angle_beta   90.00
_cell.angle_gamma   90.00
#
_symmetry.space_group_name_H-M   'P 1'
#
loop_
_entity.id
_entity.type
_entity.pdbx_description
1 polymer ?
#
loop_
_entity_poly.entity_id
_entity_poly.type
_entity_poly.pdbx_seq_one_letter_code
_entity_poly.pdbx_strand_id
1 'polypeptide(L)'
;MSKHDSSSPRSFTRRQFLHTAALAAGGVAFVSCAPQRARFVSPNAKLNIGVIGAAGKGASDTDNCAGENIVALCDADEKQAAGQLKKYPQARFYRDWRRMLDQEKTLDAVIISAPDHVHAVAATAAMRRRLHVYCQKPLTQTVYEARVLRKMAKQYGVATQMGNQGSAEDGLRRAVEVIQAGLIGQVREVHVWSNRPIWPQGMDRPAGSDPVPDGLDWDLWLGPAPWRPFKAEWPEASVKSSRRRGRVYHPFAWRGWQDFGTGALGDMACHTANLPFRALKLEYPSEVEAWSSGINRESWPLKSKIRFEFPARAGLVPATFWWYDGGNPKPDDPFAHDGNNKPPREVTADVEEMMGTVPGSGCILIGDKGKVFSPDDYGAKFYVRLNDEKELLNGQNHEAVQAIPRRIEYNAFQGSADARQHLEWIAACKGGKPGYSDFDIAAYLTEIILLGCVALRVGQKLEWDGPNMRAKNTRAADHIVKRTNRKGWSL
;
A
#
# COMPACT_ATOMS: atom_id res chain seq x y z
N MET A 1 -81.16 11.88 -16.62
CA MET A 1 -81.11 12.59 -15.35
C MET A 1 -80.02 11.95 -14.49
N SER A 2 -78.86 12.52 -14.50
CA SER A 2 -77.71 12.04 -13.75
C SER A 2 -77.30 13.14 -12.80
N LYS A 3 -77.29 12.82 -11.49
CA LYS A 3 -76.80 13.74 -10.44
C LYS A 3 -75.29 13.63 -10.30
N HIS A 4 -74.62 14.73 -10.51
CA HIS A 4 -73.22 14.94 -10.12
C HIS A 4 -73.16 15.14 -8.61
N ASP A 5 -72.35 14.31 -7.95
CA ASP A 5 -72.00 14.49 -6.53
C ASP A 5 -70.56 15.06 -6.47
N SER A 6 -70.44 16.29 -6.02
CA SER A 6 -69.20 17.03 -5.87
C SER A 6 -68.72 16.92 -4.43
N SER A 7 -67.76 16.04 -4.16
CA SER A 7 -67.07 16.01 -2.87
C SER A 7 -65.88 17.00 -2.87
N SER A 8 -66.01 18.07 -2.09
CA SER A 8 -64.95 19.03 -1.81
C SER A 8 -63.86 18.42 -0.92
N PRO A 9 -62.56 18.80 -1.09
CA PRO A 9 -61.48 18.30 -0.28
C PRO A 9 -61.58 18.85 1.15
N ARG A 10 -61.55 17.96 2.15
CA ARG A 10 -61.51 18.32 3.58
C ARG A 10 -60.19 19.03 3.90
N SER A 11 -60.26 20.30 4.29
CA SER A 11 -59.14 21.09 4.77
C SER A 11 -58.66 20.58 6.13
N PHE A 12 -57.44 20.22 6.24
CA PHE A 12 -56.77 19.87 7.50
C PHE A 12 -56.65 21.13 8.37
N THR A 13 -57.21 21.11 9.55
CA THR A 13 -57.11 22.23 10.51
C THR A 13 -55.77 22.23 11.24
N ARG A 14 -55.26 23.41 11.62
CA ARG A 14 -54.03 23.57 12.42
C ARG A 14 -54.03 22.67 13.70
N ARG A 15 -55.16 22.42 14.29
CA ARG A 15 -55.32 21.57 15.47
C ARG A 15 -55.12 20.07 15.14
N GLN A 16 -55.52 19.61 13.97
CA GLN A 16 -55.28 18.23 13.51
C GLN A 16 -53.83 18.03 13.12
N PHE A 17 -53.16 19.05 12.55
CA PHE A 17 -51.72 19.00 12.27
C PHE A 17 -50.90 18.91 13.58
N LEU A 18 -51.25 19.65 14.61
CA LEU A 18 -50.56 19.61 15.91
C LEU A 18 -50.81 18.28 16.65
N HIS A 19 -52.00 17.68 16.54
CA HIS A 19 -52.30 16.36 17.13
C HIS A 19 -51.54 15.23 16.42
N THR A 20 -51.40 15.30 15.09
CA THR A 20 -50.59 14.32 14.32
C THR A 20 -49.09 14.49 14.57
N ALA A 21 -48.61 15.71 14.75
CA ALA A 21 -47.21 15.99 15.12
C ALA A 21 -46.89 15.55 16.57
N ALA A 22 -47.85 15.65 17.52
CA ALA A 22 -47.67 15.18 18.90
C ALA A 22 -47.70 13.65 19.03
N LEU A 23 -48.45 12.94 18.20
CA LEU A 23 -48.44 11.47 18.13
C LEU A 23 -47.19 10.92 17.43
N ALA A 24 -46.56 11.68 16.51
CA ALA A 24 -45.28 11.34 15.92
C ALA A 24 -44.10 11.56 16.88
N ALA A 25 -44.24 12.42 17.89
CA ALA A 25 -43.22 12.66 18.91
C ALA A 25 -43.21 11.62 20.06
N GLY A 26 -44.25 10.77 20.18
CA GLY A 26 -44.34 9.68 21.17
C GLY A 26 -43.93 8.30 20.67
N GLY A 27 -43.46 8.18 19.43
CA GLY A 27 -42.98 6.93 18.84
C GLY A 27 -41.51 6.73 19.11
N VAL A 28 -41.22 5.72 19.92
CA VAL A 28 -39.95 4.98 20.04
C VAL A 28 -38.75 5.68 19.38
N ALA A 29 -37.87 6.24 20.20
CA ALA A 29 -36.54 6.61 19.75
C ALA A 29 -35.87 5.34 19.20
N PHE A 30 -36.05 5.08 17.92
CA PHE A 30 -35.06 4.28 17.18
C PHE A 30 -33.76 5.05 17.32
N VAL A 31 -32.92 4.65 18.26
CA VAL A 31 -31.51 4.98 18.25
C VAL A 31 -31.03 4.41 16.94
N SER A 32 -31.08 5.23 15.90
CA SER A 32 -30.41 4.97 14.64
C SER A 32 -28.91 4.87 14.98
N CYS A 33 -28.45 3.64 15.20
CA CYS A 33 -27.02 3.33 15.18
C CYS A 33 -26.48 3.48 13.74
N ALA A 34 -26.78 4.62 13.11
CA ALA A 34 -26.02 5.02 11.94
C ALA A 34 -24.57 5.15 12.42
N PRO A 35 -23.61 4.47 11.78
CA PRO A 35 -22.22 4.59 12.18
C PRO A 35 -21.84 6.07 12.14
N GLN A 36 -21.56 6.63 13.30
CA GLN A 36 -21.12 8.03 13.38
C GLN A 36 -19.87 8.14 12.50
N ARG A 37 -19.91 8.96 11.46
CA ARG A 37 -18.77 9.18 10.54
C ARG A 37 -17.62 9.88 11.26
N ALA A 38 -16.42 9.76 10.73
CA ALA A 38 -15.25 10.50 11.21
C ALA A 38 -15.55 12.00 11.24
N ARG A 39 -14.98 12.68 12.23
CA ARG A 39 -15.08 14.14 12.34
C ARG A 39 -13.94 14.76 11.53
N PHE A 40 -14.27 15.42 10.44
CA PHE A 40 -13.31 16.21 9.70
C PHE A 40 -12.97 17.50 10.44
N VAL A 41 -11.68 17.79 10.50
CA VAL A 41 -11.15 19.00 11.14
C VAL A 41 -11.30 20.18 10.18
N SER A 42 -11.60 21.37 10.72
CA SER A 42 -11.69 22.58 9.90
C SER A 42 -10.41 22.79 9.06
N PRO A 43 -10.52 23.26 7.80
CA PRO A 43 -9.35 23.50 6.95
C PRO A 43 -8.26 24.38 7.60
N ASN A 44 -8.66 25.32 8.44
CA ASN A 44 -7.74 26.25 9.13
C ASN A 44 -7.21 25.73 10.48
N ALA A 45 -7.75 24.62 11.01
CA ALA A 45 -7.28 24.03 12.25
C ALA A 45 -6.15 23.03 11.98
N LYS A 46 -5.26 22.87 12.95
CA LYS A 46 -4.23 21.83 12.91
C LYS A 46 -4.79 20.48 13.36
N LEU A 47 -4.39 19.42 12.68
CA LEU A 47 -4.65 18.04 13.10
C LEU A 47 -3.78 17.67 14.30
N ASN A 48 -4.33 16.95 15.25
CA ASN A 48 -3.58 16.30 16.32
C ASN A 48 -3.19 14.88 15.84
N ILE A 49 -1.91 14.66 15.57
CA ILE A 49 -1.38 13.45 14.95
C ILE A 49 -0.60 12.63 15.97
N GLY A 50 -0.91 11.33 16.05
CA GLY A 50 -0.11 10.31 16.72
C GLY A 50 0.69 9.50 15.70
N VAL A 51 1.92 9.13 16.02
CA VAL A 51 2.81 8.38 15.13
C VAL A 51 3.12 7.02 15.72
N ILE A 52 2.94 5.95 14.97
CA ILE A 52 3.24 4.55 15.33
C ILE A 52 4.40 4.08 14.45
N GLY A 53 5.55 3.78 15.06
CA GLY A 53 6.82 3.56 14.37
C GLY A 53 7.50 4.90 14.07
N ALA A 54 7.97 5.59 15.11
CA ALA A 54 8.48 6.96 15.02
C ALA A 54 9.91 7.06 14.45
N ALA A 55 10.61 5.92 14.29
CA ALA A 55 11.97 5.86 13.77
C ALA A 55 12.03 5.60 12.26
N GLY A 56 13.20 5.72 11.66
CA GLY A 56 13.44 5.38 10.26
C GLY A 56 12.52 6.11 9.28
N LYS A 57 11.66 5.39 8.55
CA LYS A 57 10.69 6.02 7.62
C LYS A 57 9.67 6.86 8.37
N GLY A 58 9.25 6.43 9.58
CA GLY A 58 8.32 7.20 10.40
C GLY A 58 8.85 8.56 10.82
N ALA A 59 10.17 8.71 10.95
CA ALA A 59 10.78 10.02 11.19
C ALA A 59 10.53 10.96 10.01
N SER A 60 10.77 10.50 8.78
CA SER A 60 10.48 11.26 7.56
C SER A 60 9.00 11.59 7.41
N ASP A 61 8.11 10.62 7.70
CA ASP A 61 6.66 10.82 7.61
C ASP A 61 6.18 11.85 8.63
N THR A 62 6.71 11.81 9.86
CA THR A 62 6.45 12.82 10.89
C THR A 62 6.88 14.21 10.45
N ASP A 63 8.08 14.32 9.87
CA ASP A 63 8.64 15.58 9.40
C ASP A 63 7.83 16.20 8.25
N ASN A 64 7.29 15.37 7.35
CA ASN A 64 6.39 15.83 6.29
C ASN A 64 5.04 16.36 6.83
N CYS A 65 4.71 16.04 8.07
CA CYS A 65 3.51 16.53 8.76
C CYS A 65 3.82 17.57 9.85
N ALA A 66 5.03 18.15 9.91
CA ALA A 66 5.45 19.09 10.95
C ALA A 66 4.62 20.40 10.99
N GLY A 67 3.85 20.71 9.95
CA GLY A 67 2.89 21.80 9.94
C GLY A 67 1.67 21.58 10.84
N GLU A 68 1.39 20.34 11.21
CA GLU A 68 0.30 19.94 12.11
C GLU A 68 0.81 19.76 13.56
N ASN A 69 -0.04 19.36 14.50
CA ASN A 69 0.35 19.10 15.89
C ASN A 69 0.78 17.62 16.03
N ILE A 70 2.06 17.37 16.22
CA ILE A 70 2.55 16.04 16.60
C ILE A 70 2.41 15.90 18.11
N VAL A 71 1.38 15.16 18.57
CA VAL A 71 1.01 15.10 19.99
C VAL A 71 1.50 13.82 20.69
N ALA A 72 1.75 12.77 19.92
CA ALA A 72 2.25 11.51 20.46
C ALA A 72 3.16 10.78 19.47
N LEU A 73 4.23 10.19 20.01
CA LEU A 73 5.17 9.34 19.29
C LEU A 73 5.20 7.97 19.95
N CYS A 74 5.10 6.92 19.15
CA CYS A 74 5.15 5.55 19.63
C CYS A 74 6.17 4.73 18.86
N ASP A 75 7.05 4.03 19.59
CA ASP A 75 7.97 3.06 19.01
C ASP A 75 8.33 1.99 20.05
N ALA A 76 8.44 0.74 19.62
CA ALA A 76 8.90 -0.36 20.48
C ALA A 76 10.39 -0.24 20.83
N ASP A 77 11.17 0.57 20.08
CA ASP A 77 12.58 0.86 20.30
C ASP A 77 12.78 2.36 20.57
N GLU A 78 12.85 2.72 21.84
CA GLU A 78 13.05 4.10 22.29
C GLU A 78 14.38 4.69 21.81
N LYS A 79 15.43 3.89 21.68
CA LYS A 79 16.73 4.36 21.19
C LYS A 79 16.67 4.73 19.71
N GLN A 80 15.93 3.98 18.90
CA GLN A 80 15.71 4.31 17.49
C GLN A 80 14.85 5.58 17.35
N ALA A 81 13.88 5.80 18.24
CA ALA A 81 13.00 6.96 18.23
C ALA A 81 13.66 8.23 18.83
N ALA A 82 14.82 8.13 19.51
CA ALA A 82 15.43 9.23 20.27
C ALA A 82 15.59 10.54 19.48
N GLY A 83 15.88 10.45 18.16
CA GLY A 83 16.00 11.63 17.30
C GLY A 83 14.68 12.40 17.20
N GLN A 84 13.57 11.70 17.03
CA GLN A 84 12.24 12.30 16.94
C GLN A 84 11.74 12.82 18.29
N LEU A 85 12.04 12.10 19.37
CA LEU A 85 11.72 12.57 20.73
C LEU A 85 12.42 13.92 21.04
N LYS A 86 13.66 14.07 20.61
CA LYS A 86 14.39 15.35 20.75
C LYS A 86 13.79 16.44 19.86
N LYS A 87 13.33 16.10 18.66
CA LYS A 87 12.77 17.08 17.69
C LYS A 87 11.37 17.55 18.07
N TYR A 88 10.57 16.68 18.67
CA TYR A 88 9.18 16.97 19.10
C TYR A 88 9.03 16.78 20.60
N PRO A 89 9.68 17.62 21.44
CA PRO A 89 9.73 17.45 22.90
C PRO A 89 8.36 17.61 23.58
N GLN A 90 7.38 18.20 22.89
CA GLN A 90 6.00 18.32 23.38
C GLN A 90 5.17 17.05 23.17
N ALA A 91 5.60 16.13 22.29
CA ALA A 91 4.89 14.88 22.02
C ALA A 91 5.12 13.86 23.15
N ARG A 92 4.05 13.24 23.62
CA ARG A 92 4.19 12.17 24.60
C ARG A 92 4.73 10.90 23.95
N PHE A 93 5.64 10.22 24.62
CA PHE A 93 6.19 8.97 24.14
C PHE A 93 5.45 7.77 24.69
N TYR A 94 5.23 6.76 23.84
CA TYR A 94 4.63 5.47 24.16
C TYR A 94 5.46 4.35 23.54
N ARG A 95 5.65 3.25 24.28
CA ARG A 95 6.20 2.01 23.70
C ARG A 95 5.12 1.16 23.03
N ASP A 96 3.90 1.22 23.57
CA ASP A 96 2.73 0.46 23.09
C ASP A 96 1.71 1.40 22.46
N TRP A 97 1.49 1.28 21.16
CA TRP A 97 0.51 2.09 20.42
C TRP A 97 -0.94 1.89 20.89
N ARG A 98 -1.27 0.72 21.48
CA ARG A 98 -2.60 0.49 22.06
C ARG A 98 -2.86 1.44 23.22
N ARG A 99 -1.83 1.61 24.09
CA ARG A 99 -1.86 2.59 25.18
C ARG A 99 -1.94 4.03 24.67
N MET A 100 -1.19 4.36 23.63
CA MET A 100 -1.27 5.66 22.98
C MET A 100 -2.70 5.95 22.52
N LEU A 101 -3.31 5.05 21.77
CA LEU A 101 -4.68 5.21 21.29
C LEU A 101 -5.73 5.26 22.42
N ASP A 102 -5.47 4.62 23.55
CA ASP A 102 -6.36 4.62 24.71
C ASP A 102 -6.23 5.91 25.54
N GLN A 103 -5.06 6.50 25.61
CA GLN A 103 -4.81 7.67 26.45
C GLN A 103 -4.96 9.00 25.72
N GLU A 104 -4.61 9.07 24.43
CA GLU A 104 -4.69 10.28 23.62
C GLU A 104 -6.09 10.47 23.04
N LYS A 105 -6.95 11.15 23.78
CA LYS A 105 -8.38 11.37 23.39
C LYS A 105 -8.58 12.49 22.38
N THR A 106 -7.56 13.29 22.14
CA THR A 106 -7.60 14.46 21.25
C THR A 106 -7.07 14.15 19.84
N LEU A 107 -6.64 12.92 19.56
CA LEU A 107 -6.17 12.54 18.25
C LEU A 107 -7.27 12.71 17.18
N ASP A 108 -6.89 13.29 16.05
CA ASP A 108 -7.67 13.35 14.81
C ASP A 108 -7.17 12.30 13.81
N ALA A 109 -5.87 12.01 13.82
CA ALA A 109 -5.24 11.17 12.82
C ALA A 109 -4.04 10.40 13.39
N VAL A 110 -3.66 9.31 12.69
CA VAL A 110 -2.44 8.56 12.98
C VAL A 110 -1.63 8.30 11.72
N ILE A 111 -0.30 8.33 11.88
CA ILE A 111 0.68 7.82 10.92
C ILE A 111 1.17 6.46 11.42
N ILE A 112 1.18 5.45 10.55
CA ILE A 112 1.62 4.10 10.86
C ILE A 112 2.79 3.76 9.94
N SER A 113 4.01 3.73 10.51
CA SER A 113 5.27 3.47 9.80
C SER A 113 6.08 2.35 10.49
N ALA A 114 5.40 1.49 11.20
CA ALA A 114 5.93 0.26 11.80
C ALA A 114 6.26 -0.79 10.71
N PRO A 115 6.84 -1.96 11.03
CA PRO A 115 6.97 -3.07 10.09
C PRO A 115 5.62 -3.59 9.59
N ASP A 116 5.60 -4.19 8.37
CA ASP A 116 4.39 -4.57 7.63
C ASP A 116 3.36 -5.34 8.47
N HIS A 117 3.84 -6.25 9.32
CA HIS A 117 2.98 -7.12 10.14
C HIS A 117 2.15 -6.37 11.20
N VAL A 118 2.53 -5.13 11.55
CA VAL A 118 1.81 -4.30 12.54
C VAL A 118 0.76 -3.41 11.89
N HIS A 119 0.90 -3.12 10.59
CA HIS A 119 0.07 -2.14 9.89
C HIS A 119 -1.43 -2.36 10.08
N ALA A 120 -1.91 -3.57 9.80
CA ALA A 120 -3.34 -3.86 9.80
C ALA A 120 -3.97 -3.77 11.19
N VAL A 121 -3.31 -4.31 12.22
CA VAL A 121 -3.86 -4.26 13.60
C VAL A 121 -3.88 -2.84 14.15
N ALA A 122 -2.88 -2.02 13.84
CA ALA A 122 -2.83 -0.61 14.23
C ALA A 122 -3.88 0.23 13.47
N ALA A 123 -3.96 0.05 12.15
CA ALA A 123 -4.91 0.78 11.31
C ALA A 123 -6.38 0.46 11.66
N THR A 124 -6.71 -0.81 11.90
CA THR A 124 -8.06 -1.20 12.33
C THR A 124 -8.43 -0.61 13.69
N ALA A 125 -7.48 -0.61 14.64
CA ALA A 125 -7.70 -0.01 15.97
C ALA A 125 -7.92 1.51 15.88
N ALA A 126 -7.18 2.20 15.02
CA ALA A 126 -7.34 3.63 14.76
C ALA A 126 -8.69 3.94 14.08
N MET A 127 -9.06 3.20 13.02
CA MET A 127 -10.32 3.42 12.30
C MET A 127 -11.55 3.15 13.18
N ARG A 128 -11.51 2.16 14.11
CA ARG A 128 -12.57 1.97 15.11
C ARG A 128 -12.77 3.18 16.02
N ARG A 129 -11.72 3.96 16.25
CA ARG A 129 -11.76 5.24 16.97
C ARG A 129 -12.08 6.43 16.06
N ARG A 130 -12.34 6.16 14.77
CA ARG A 130 -12.64 7.16 13.73
C ARG A 130 -11.49 8.12 13.46
N LEU A 131 -10.27 7.70 13.73
CA LEU A 131 -9.08 8.44 13.38
C LEU A 131 -8.80 8.28 11.88
N HIS A 132 -8.37 9.36 11.24
CA HIS A 132 -7.80 9.32 9.90
C HIS A 132 -6.48 8.56 9.91
N VAL A 133 -6.14 7.87 8.82
CA VAL A 133 -4.98 6.96 8.80
C VAL A 133 -4.10 7.21 7.59
N TYR A 134 -2.84 7.54 7.84
CA TYR A 134 -1.76 7.36 6.89
C TYR A 134 -1.01 6.07 7.27
N CYS A 135 -0.84 5.14 6.35
CA CYS A 135 -0.16 3.87 6.62
C CYS A 135 0.91 3.61 5.56
N GLN A 136 2.11 3.26 5.99
CA GLN A 136 3.21 2.93 5.10
C GLN A 136 2.90 1.70 4.23
N LYS A 137 3.63 1.60 3.13
CA LYS A 137 3.56 0.51 2.18
C LYS A 137 4.47 -0.68 2.61
N PRO A 138 4.10 -1.91 2.21
CA PRO A 138 2.80 -2.29 1.70
C PRO A 138 1.72 -2.07 2.74
N LEU A 139 0.49 -1.82 2.32
CA LEU A 139 -0.57 -1.46 3.26
C LEU A 139 -0.77 -2.51 4.35
N THR A 140 -0.61 -3.79 3.99
CA THR A 140 -0.77 -4.92 4.91
C THR A 140 0.18 -6.06 4.55
N GLN A 141 0.29 -7.04 5.45
CA GLN A 141 1.09 -8.25 5.24
C GLN A 141 0.30 -9.39 4.59
N THR A 142 -1.02 -9.44 4.71
CA THR A 142 -1.85 -10.49 4.14
C THR A 142 -2.97 -9.94 3.27
N VAL A 143 -3.43 -10.77 2.33
CA VAL A 143 -4.56 -10.47 1.43
C VAL A 143 -5.83 -10.12 2.23
N TYR A 144 -6.13 -10.89 3.27
CA TYR A 144 -7.30 -10.67 4.13
C TYR A 144 -7.26 -9.32 4.83
N GLU A 145 -6.10 -8.95 5.38
CA GLU A 145 -5.90 -7.67 6.04
C GLU A 145 -6.18 -6.49 5.11
N ALA A 146 -5.72 -6.54 3.86
CA ALA A 146 -5.97 -5.49 2.87
C ALA A 146 -7.48 -5.31 2.61
N ARG A 147 -8.21 -6.42 2.43
CA ARG A 147 -9.66 -6.40 2.26
C ARG A 147 -10.39 -5.84 3.49
N VAL A 148 -9.91 -6.16 4.69
CA VAL A 148 -10.46 -5.61 5.95
C VAL A 148 -10.26 -4.10 6.02
N LEU A 149 -9.04 -3.59 5.75
CA LEU A 149 -8.77 -2.16 5.80
C LEU A 149 -9.63 -1.37 4.80
N ARG A 150 -9.79 -1.88 3.57
CA ARG A 150 -10.65 -1.27 2.55
C ARG A 150 -12.10 -1.15 3.03
N LYS A 151 -12.64 -2.22 3.59
CA LYS A 151 -14.02 -2.25 4.11
C LYS A 151 -14.20 -1.28 5.29
N MET A 152 -13.24 -1.27 6.22
CA MET A 152 -13.30 -0.42 7.40
C MET A 152 -13.16 1.06 7.06
N ALA A 153 -12.25 1.44 6.17
CA ALA A 153 -12.11 2.82 5.72
C ALA A 153 -13.45 3.38 5.19
N LYS A 154 -14.15 2.59 4.37
CA LYS A 154 -15.48 2.93 3.86
C LYS A 154 -16.54 2.97 4.97
N GLN A 155 -16.51 1.99 5.86
CA GLN A 155 -17.50 1.88 6.98
C GLN A 155 -17.40 3.06 7.94
N TYR A 156 -16.17 3.46 8.31
CA TYR A 156 -15.96 4.54 9.28
C TYR A 156 -15.86 5.92 8.63
N GLY A 157 -15.77 6.00 7.29
CA GLY A 157 -15.70 7.26 6.55
C GLY A 157 -14.47 8.11 6.89
N VAL A 158 -13.36 7.48 7.23
CA VAL A 158 -12.10 8.14 7.57
C VAL A 158 -11.29 8.46 6.31
N ALA A 159 -10.55 9.57 6.32
CA ALA A 159 -9.55 9.84 5.29
C ALA A 159 -8.35 8.90 5.47
N THR A 160 -7.95 8.26 4.38
CA THR A 160 -6.87 7.26 4.40
C THR A 160 -5.87 7.52 3.28
N GLN A 161 -4.62 7.11 3.48
CA GLN A 161 -3.55 7.18 2.48
C GLN A 161 -2.53 6.09 2.73
N MET A 162 -2.07 5.41 1.67
CA MET A 162 -0.91 4.53 1.75
C MET A 162 0.36 5.29 1.33
N GLY A 163 1.47 4.99 2.00
CA GLY A 163 2.77 5.65 1.80
C GLY A 163 3.53 5.24 0.53
N ASN A 164 2.86 5.06 -0.61
CA ASN A 164 3.50 4.86 -1.91
C ASN A 164 3.62 6.19 -2.67
N GLN A 165 4.63 6.96 -2.33
CA GLN A 165 4.82 8.37 -2.72
C GLN A 165 4.79 8.64 -4.23
N GLY A 166 5.08 7.65 -5.08
CA GLY A 166 4.92 7.76 -6.53
C GLY A 166 3.51 8.16 -6.97
N SER A 167 2.49 7.91 -6.13
CA SER A 167 1.11 8.38 -6.37
C SER A 167 0.98 9.91 -6.45
N ALA A 168 1.95 10.65 -5.89
CA ALA A 168 2.01 12.10 -5.97
C ALA A 168 2.86 12.62 -7.14
N GLU A 169 3.46 11.73 -7.94
CA GLU A 169 4.24 12.13 -9.11
C GLU A 169 3.34 12.46 -10.31
N ASP A 170 3.58 13.63 -10.89
CA ASP A 170 2.83 14.09 -12.06
C ASP A 170 3.10 13.22 -13.30
N GLY A 171 4.30 12.67 -13.40
CA GLY A 171 4.65 11.71 -14.45
C GLY A 171 3.81 10.45 -14.41
N LEU A 172 3.61 9.86 -13.22
CA LEU A 172 2.75 8.70 -13.02
C LEU A 172 1.31 9.02 -13.42
N ARG A 173 0.76 10.14 -12.93
CA ARG A 173 -0.62 10.56 -13.22
C ARG A 173 -0.81 10.78 -14.72
N ARG A 174 0.19 11.41 -15.37
CA ARG A 174 0.14 11.63 -16.84
C ARG A 174 0.23 10.33 -17.61
N ALA A 175 1.12 9.41 -17.23
CA ALA A 175 1.24 8.11 -17.89
C ALA A 175 -0.07 7.30 -17.78
N VAL A 176 -0.69 7.27 -16.59
CA VAL A 176 -2.00 6.64 -16.38
C VAL A 176 -3.05 7.23 -17.33
N GLU A 177 -3.12 8.55 -17.41
CA GLU A 177 -4.10 9.29 -18.22
C GLU A 177 -3.97 8.98 -19.71
N VAL A 178 -2.77 9.02 -20.27
CA VAL A 178 -2.54 8.79 -21.69
C VAL A 178 -2.77 7.34 -22.09
N ILE A 179 -2.44 6.38 -21.22
CA ILE A 179 -2.75 4.96 -21.46
C ILE A 179 -4.26 4.75 -21.44
N GLN A 180 -4.98 5.34 -20.48
CA GLN A 180 -6.44 5.26 -20.41
C GLN A 180 -7.14 5.96 -21.57
N ALA A 181 -6.50 6.95 -22.18
CA ALA A 181 -6.97 7.60 -23.41
C ALA A 181 -6.73 6.74 -24.66
N GLY A 182 -6.04 5.60 -24.56
CA GLY A 182 -5.81 4.67 -25.65
C GLY A 182 -4.57 4.98 -26.50
N LEU A 183 -3.63 5.78 -26.02
CA LEU A 183 -2.42 6.17 -26.76
C LEU A 183 -1.68 4.96 -27.34
N ILE A 184 -1.48 3.91 -26.54
CA ILE A 184 -0.79 2.67 -26.97
C ILE A 184 -1.77 1.55 -27.35
N GLY A 185 -3.06 1.87 -27.51
CA GLY A 185 -4.10 0.88 -27.83
C GLY A 185 -4.44 -0.06 -26.69
N GLN A 186 -4.80 -1.30 -27.02
CA GLN A 186 -5.16 -2.34 -26.04
C GLN A 186 -3.90 -2.99 -25.46
N VAL A 187 -3.67 -2.78 -24.16
CA VAL A 187 -2.52 -3.37 -23.46
C VAL A 187 -2.81 -4.83 -23.11
N ARG A 188 -1.94 -5.73 -23.58
CA ARG A 188 -2.04 -7.17 -23.36
C ARG A 188 -0.94 -7.72 -22.45
N GLU A 189 0.15 -7.02 -22.34
CA GLU A 189 1.32 -7.48 -21.59
C GLU A 189 1.94 -6.34 -20.78
N VAL A 190 2.30 -6.68 -19.53
CA VAL A 190 2.94 -5.76 -18.59
C VAL A 190 4.13 -6.45 -17.95
N HIS A 191 5.27 -5.78 -17.92
CA HIS A 191 6.47 -6.22 -17.23
C HIS A 191 6.86 -5.21 -16.15
N VAL A 192 7.01 -5.69 -14.93
CA VAL A 192 7.43 -4.87 -13.78
C VAL A 192 8.60 -5.57 -13.09
N TRP A 193 9.65 -4.81 -12.77
CA TRP A 193 10.83 -5.39 -12.13
C TRP A 193 11.42 -4.48 -11.06
N SER A 194 12.19 -5.08 -10.15
CA SER A 194 12.91 -4.37 -9.10
C SER A 194 14.25 -5.02 -8.80
N ASN A 195 15.23 -4.20 -8.43
CA ASN A 195 16.56 -4.62 -8.00
C ASN A 195 16.61 -5.10 -6.54
N ARG A 196 15.46 -5.30 -5.91
CA ARG A 196 15.38 -5.86 -4.54
C ARG A 196 15.48 -7.39 -4.60
N PRO A 197 15.91 -8.03 -3.49
CA PRO A 197 16.15 -7.48 -2.14
C PRO A 197 17.52 -6.78 -1.99
N ILE A 198 17.59 -5.83 -1.04
CA ILE A 198 18.84 -5.24 -0.54
C ILE A 198 19.02 -5.55 0.97
N TRP A 199 18.34 -6.53 1.45
CA TRP A 199 18.38 -7.08 2.79
C TRP A 199 18.55 -8.60 2.71
N PRO A 200 19.03 -9.27 3.79
CA PRO A 200 19.13 -10.72 3.83
C PRO A 200 17.78 -11.40 3.64
N GLN A 201 17.67 -12.29 2.66
CA GLN A 201 16.56 -13.23 2.49
C GLN A 201 17.03 -14.46 1.70
N GLY A 202 16.20 -15.50 1.61
CA GLY A 202 16.56 -16.78 0.99
C GLY A 202 17.38 -17.71 1.90
N MET A 203 17.49 -17.36 3.18
CA MET A 203 18.32 -18.04 4.17
C MET A 203 17.47 -18.54 5.32
N ASP A 204 17.90 -19.61 5.95
CA ASP A 204 17.34 -20.06 7.21
C ASP A 204 17.74 -19.13 8.36
N ARG A 205 16.93 -19.12 9.40
CA ARG A 205 17.22 -18.33 10.60
C ARG A 205 18.53 -18.80 11.25
N PRO A 206 19.42 -17.87 11.63
CA PRO A 206 20.63 -18.25 12.34
C PRO A 206 20.28 -18.84 13.71
N ALA A 207 21.05 -19.84 14.13
CA ALA A 207 20.85 -20.53 15.40
C ALA A 207 21.09 -19.63 16.61
N GLY A 208 20.50 -20.02 17.75
CA GLY A 208 20.67 -19.34 19.02
C GLY A 208 19.82 -18.08 19.19
N SER A 209 20.11 -17.35 20.25
CA SER A 209 19.44 -16.10 20.63
C SER A 209 20.45 -15.14 21.24
N ASP A 210 20.14 -13.86 21.15
CA ASP A 210 20.92 -12.80 21.77
C ASP A 210 20.06 -12.08 22.83
N PRO A 211 20.67 -11.43 23.84
CA PRO A 211 19.94 -10.55 24.74
C PRO A 211 19.21 -9.45 23.97
N VAL A 212 17.99 -9.16 24.38
CA VAL A 212 17.25 -8.02 23.84
C VAL A 212 17.94 -6.73 24.29
N PRO A 213 18.29 -5.81 23.38
CA PRO A 213 18.95 -4.56 23.75
C PRO A 213 18.07 -3.70 24.66
N ASP A 214 18.70 -2.98 25.59
CA ASP A 214 18.01 -1.95 26.37
C ASP A 214 17.32 -0.94 25.47
N GLY A 215 16.08 -0.60 25.80
CA GLY A 215 15.26 0.33 25.05
C GLY A 215 14.35 -0.34 24.00
N LEU A 216 14.60 -1.59 23.62
CA LEU A 216 13.74 -2.37 22.73
C LEU A 216 12.80 -3.27 23.55
N ASP A 217 11.50 -3.11 23.35
CA ASP A 217 10.48 -4.06 23.80
C ASP A 217 10.24 -5.09 22.68
N TRP A 218 10.88 -6.25 22.81
CA TRP A 218 10.82 -7.28 21.77
C TRP A 218 9.42 -7.90 21.62
N ASP A 219 8.65 -8.02 22.71
CA ASP A 219 7.29 -8.53 22.66
C ASP A 219 6.34 -7.59 21.90
N LEU A 220 6.43 -6.30 22.17
CA LEU A 220 5.68 -5.26 21.44
C LEU A 220 6.14 -5.17 19.98
N TRP A 221 7.44 -5.32 19.71
CA TRP A 221 7.96 -5.33 18.35
C TRP A 221 7.45 -6.52 17.53
N LEU A 222 7.41 -7.72 18.12
CA LEU A 222 6.82 -8.92 17.50
C LEU A 222 5.32 -8.72 17.22
N GLY A 223 4.62 -8.00 18.07
CA GLY A 223 3.22 -7.67 17.86
C GLY A 223 2.35 -8.88 17.53
N PRO A 224 1.64 -8.89 16.39
CA PRO A 224 0.78 -10.00 15.97
C PRO A 224 1.53 -11.22 15.43
N ALA A 225 2.84 -11.11 15.15
CA ALA A 225 3.64 -12.22 14.63
C ALA A 225 3.87 -13.31 15.67
N PRO A 226 4.13 -14.57 15.26
CA PRO A 226 4.50 -15.63 16.20
C PRO A 226 5.71 -15.26 17.05
N TRP A 227 5.69 -15.68 18.31
CA TRP A 227 6.83 -15.45 19.19
C TRP A 227 8.08 -16.17 18.68
N ARG A 228 9.22 -15.47 18.74
CA ARG A 228 10.55 -16.03 18.49
C ARG A 228 11.61 -15.30 19.30
N PRO A 229 12.73 -15.97 19.63
CA PRO A 229 13.82 -15.33 20.35
C PRO A 229 14.45 -14.21 19.51
N PHE A 230 14.96 -13.19 20.19
CA PHE A 230 15.70 -12.12 19.54
C PHE A 230 17.05 -12.62 19.04
N LYS A 231 17.45 -12.14 17.85
CA LYS A 231 18.77 -12.33 17.26
C LYS A 231 19.20 -11.03 16.60
N ALA A 232 20.31 -10.47 17.03
CA ALA A 232 20.76 -9.15 16.61
C ALA A 232 21.39 -9.19 15.22
N GLU A 233 22.40 -10.05 15.06
CA GLU A 233 23.27 -10.07 13.89
C GLU A 233 23.49 -11.48 13.37
N TRP A 234 23.76 -11.56 12.07
CA TRP A 234 24.22 -12.78 11.45
C TRP A 234 25.61 -13.15 11.96
N PRO A 235 25.89 -14.42 12.25
CA PRO A 235 27.20 -14.86 12.72
C PRO A 235 28.27 -14.74 11.64
N GLU A 236 27.91 -14.91 10.37
CA GLU A 236 28.83 -14.93 9.23
C GLU A 236 29.38 -13.54 8.91
N ALA A 237 30.70 -13.40 8.84
CA ALA A 237 31.36 -12.13 8.53
C ALA A 237 30.95 -11.58 7.15
N SER A 238 30.66 -12.45 6.17
CA SER A 238 30.22 -12.10 4.84
C SER A 238 28.87 -11.36 4.83
N VAL A 239 27.99 -11.62 5.81
CA VAL A 239 26.70 -10.95 5.95
C VAL A 239 26.84 -9.61 6.66
N LYS A 240 27.92 -9.40 7.41
CA LYS A 240 28.18 -8.18 8.20
C LYS A 240 28.67 -6.99 7.38
N SER A 241 29.03 -7.18 6.12
CA SER A 241 29.75 -6.19 5.30
C SER A 241 28.97 -4.92 4.95
N SER A 242 27.66 -4.81 5.25
CA SER A 242 26.88 -3.60 5.06
C SER A 242 26.10 -3.22 6.32
N ARG A 243 25.92 -1.91 6.55
CA ARG A 243 25.28 -1.35 7.76
C ARG A 243 23.90 -1.95 8.10
N ARG A 244 23.17 -2.50 7.14
CA ARG A 244 21.81 -3.01 7.32
C ARG A 244 21.72 -4.51 7.08
N ARG A 245 22.66 -5.09 6.36
CA ARG A 245 22.65 -6.50 5.96
C ARG A 245 23.14 -7.44 7.05
N GLY A 246 23.94 -6.92 8.00
CA GLY A 246 24.37 -7.70 9.17
C GLY A 246 23.29 -7.99 10.18
N ARG A 247 22.15 -7.28 10.16
CA ARG A 247 21.05 -7.49 11.10
C ARG A 247 20.17 -8.66 10.68
N VAL A 248 19.65 -9.42 11.68
CA VAL A 248 18.74 -10.53 11.40
C VAL A 248 17.31 -10.02 11.23
N TYR A 249 16.81 -9.18 12.14
CA TYR A 249 15.44 -8.67 12.11
C TYR A 249 15.36 -7.15 12.10
N HIS A 250 15.53 -6.52 13.25
CA HIS A 250 15.40 -5.10 13.49
C HIS A 250 16.77 -4.40 13.43
N PRO A 251 16.84 -3.17 12.89
CA PRO A 251 15.72 -2.29 12.50
C PRO A 251 15.27 -2.38 11.03
N PHE A 252 15.90 -3.13 10.14
CA PHE A 252 15.65 -3.06 8.69
C PHE A 252 15.40 -4.40 8.02
N ALA A 253 16.12 -5.45 8.45
CA ALA A 253 16.19 -6.74 7.77
C ALA A 253 14.90 -7.59 7.92
N TRP A 254 13.95 -7.17 8.76
CA TRP A 254 12.65 -7.81 8.94
C TRP A 254 11.88 -8.03 7.63
N ARG A 255 12.16 -7.24 6.59
CA ARG A 255 11.55 -7.33 5.25
C ARG A 255 11.72 -8.69 4.60
N GLY A 256 12.85 -9.36 4.85
CA GLY A 256 13.16 -10.69 4.32
C GLY A 256 12.41 -11.84 4.98
N TRP A 257 11.72 -11.62 6.09
CA TRP A 257 11.07 -12.67 6.89
C TRP A 257 9.58 -12.71 6.67
N GLN A 258 9.04 -13.90 6.39
CA GLN A 258 7.61 -14.09 6.09
C GLN A 258 6.67 -13.70 7.25
N ASP A 259 7.16 -13.76 8.50
CA ASP A 259 6.36 -13.34 9.65
C ASP A 259 6.28 -11.82 9.85
N PHE A 260 7.21 -11.06 9.25
CA PHE A 260 7.34 -9.62 9.51
C PHE A 260 7.16 -8.75 8.29
N GLY A 261 7.64 -9.21 7.14
CA GLY A 261 7.61 -8.48 5.89
C GLY A 261 7.08 -9.29 4.72
N THR A 262 7.07 -8.68 3.55
CA THR A 262 6.46 -9.21 2.33
C THR A 262 7.48 -9.46 1.22
N GLY A 263 8.78 -9.45 1.57
CA GLY A 263 9.86 -9.65 0.60
C GLY A 263 9.98 -8.54 -0.44
N ALA A 264 10.73 -8.80 -1.49
CA ALA A 264 10.95 -7.83 -2.57
C ALA A 264 9.65 -7.45 -3.30
N LEU A 265 8.78 -8.43 -3.56
CA LEU A 265 7.50 -8.20 -4.23
C LEU A 265 6.62 -7.21 -3.46
N GLY A 266 6.29 -7.50 -2.20
CA GLY A 266 5.39 -6.63 -1.43
C GLY A 266 6.00 -5.27 -1.11
N ASP A 267 7.32 -5.22 -0.84
CA ASP A 267 8.02 -3.97 -0.55
C ASP A 267 8.03 -3.02 -1.75
N MET A 268 8.19 -3.53 -2.99
CA MET A 268 8.42 -2.70 -4.17
C MET A 268 7.28 -2.64 -5.17
N ALA A 269 6.49 -3.70 -5.34
CA ALA A 269 5.45 -3.69 -6.37
C ALA A 269 4.34 -2.67 -6.09
N CYS A 270 4.10 -2.30 -4.83
CA CYS A 270 3.19 -1.19 -4.52
C CYS A 270 3.67 0.18 -5.05
N HIS A 271 4.94 0.29 -5.42
CA HIS A 271 5.50 1.44 -6.14
C HIS A 271 5.49 1.20 -7.64
N THR A 272 6.25 0.21 -8.12
CA THR A 272 6.51 -0.01 -9.56
C THR A 272 5.28 -0.52 -10.31
N ALA A 273 4.38 -1.27 -9.67
CA ALA A 273 3.12 -1.71 -10.27
C ALA A 273 1.97 -0.70 -10.15
N ASN A 274 2.15 0.42 -9.44
CA ASN A 274 1.12 1.42 -9.24
C ASN A 274 0.62 2.04 -10.56
N LEU A 275 1.55 2.34 -11.48
CA LEU A 275 1.21 2.84 -12.81
C LEU A 275 0.36 1.85 -13.61
N PRO A 276 0.81 0.61 -13.91
CA PRO A 276 0.01 -0.34 -14.67
C PRO A 276 -1.29 -0.73 -13.96
N PHE A 277 -1.29 -0.85 -12.63
CA PHE A 277 -2.51 -1.13 -11.86
C PHE A 277 -3.60 -0.10 -12.15
N ARG A 278 -3.26 1.19 -12.08
CA ARG A 278 -4.20 2.29 -12.31
C ARG A 278 -4.56 2.44 -13.79
N ALA A 279 -3.57 2.40 -14.66
CA ALA A 279 -3.76 2.59 -16.09
C ALA A 279 -4.70 1.54 -16.69
N LEU A 280 -4.57 0.29 -16.26
CA LEU A 280 -5.33 -0.85 -16.75
C LEU A 280 -6.55 -1.18 -15.88
N LYS A 281 -6.82 -0.39 -14.84
CA LYS A 281 -7.92 -0.65 -13.89
C LYS A 281 -7.93 -2.13 -13.48
N LEU A 282 -6.74 -2.62 -13.04
CA LEU A 282 -6.58 -4.02 -12.69
C LEU A 282 -7.52 -4.38 -11.55
N GLU A 283 -8.26 -5.46 -11.76
CA GLU A 283 -9.12 -6.10 -10.78
C GLU A 283 -8.46 -7.41 -10.32
N TYR A 284 -9.25 -8.39 -9.91
CA TYR A 284 -8.69 -9.67 -9.47
C TYR A 284 -8.13 -10.46 -10.66
N PRO A 285 -6.92 -11.00 -10.54
CA PRO A 285 -6.44 -11.96 -11.52
C PRO A 285 -7.25 -13.26 -11.42
N SER A 286 -7.37 -13.96 -12.53
CA SER A 286 -7.95 -15.31 -12.56
C SER A 286 -6.95 -16.38 -12.15
N GLU A 287 -5.67 -16.17 -12.45
CA GLU A 287 -4.57 -17.08 -12.15
C GLU A 287 -3.35 -16.32 -11.65
N VAL A 288 -2.60 -16.94 -10.74
CA VAL A 288 -1.28 -16.46 -10.29
C VAL A 288 -0.32 -17.64 -10.22
N GLU A 289 0.83 -17.52 -10.87
CA GLU A 289 1.88 -18.54 -10.88
C GLU A 289 3.23 -17.94 -10.57
N ALA A 290 4.02 -18.61 -9.73
CA ALA A 290 5.28 -18.07 -9.23
C ALA A 290 6.42 -19.08 -9.36
N TRP A 291 7.58 -18.60 -9.78
CA TRP A 291 8.86 -19.31 -9.81
C TRP A 291 9.88 -18.56 -8.97
N SER A 292 10.78 -19.26 -8.32
CA SER A 292 11.78 -18.63 -7.45
C SER A 292 13.08 -19.43 -7.38
N SER A 293 14.11 -18.82 -6.80
CA SER A 293 15.39 -19.48 -6.47
C SER A 293 15.29 -20.51 -5.33
N GLY A 294 14.10 -20.84 -4.89
CA GLY A 294 13.80 -21.66 -3.72
C GLY A 294 13.25 -20.84 -2.59
N ILE A 295 12.25 -21.36 -1.92
CA ILE A 295 11.63 -20.76 -0.75
C ILE A 295 11.71 -21.73 0.43
N ASN A 296 12.03 -21.22 1.62
CA ASN A 296 11.94 -21.93 2.88
C ASN A 296 10.69 -21.50 3.67
N ARG A 297 10.54 -21.97 4.88
CA ARG A 297 9.35 -21.67 5.70
C ARG A 297 9.43 -20.33 6.45
N GLU A 298 10.57 -19.63 6.42
CA GLU A 298 10.81 -18.47 7.26
C GLU A 298 11.11 -17.20 6.47
N SER A 299 11.88 -17.29 5.37
CA SER A 299 12.29 -16.14 4.58
C SER A 299 11.82 -16.21 3.14
N TRP A 300 11.79 -15.04 2.49
CA TRP A 300 11.44 -14.91 1.08
C TRP A 300 12.61 -15.34 0.19
N PRO A 301 12.36 -15.79 -1.06
CA PRO A 301 13.41 -16.23 -1.97
C PRO A 301 14.31 -15.08 -2.42
N LEU A 302 15.57 -15.36 -2.79
CA LEU A 302 16.52 -14.37 -3.31
C LEU A 302 16.03 -13.71 -4.59
N LYS A 303 15.40 -14.48 -5.47
CA LYS A 303 14.77 -13.97 -6.69
C LYS A 303 13.45 -14.66 -6.96
N SER A 304 12.54 -13.93 -7.60
CA SER A 304 11.27 -14.48 -8.05
C SER A 304 10.83 -13.93 -9.41
N LYS A 305 10.06 -14.74 -10.13
CA LYS A 305 9.31 -14.38 -11.33
C LYS A 305 7.87 -14.80 -11.12
N ILE A 306 6.93 -13.88 -11.31
CA ILE A 306 5.52 -14.14 -11.02
C ILE A 306 4.67 -13.66 -12.18
N ARG A 307 3.71 -14.48 -12.58
CA ARG A 307 2.74 -14.21 -13.62
C ARG A 307 1.35 -14.07 -13.01
N PHE A 308 0.67 -13.01 -13.36
CA PHE A 308 -0.73 -12.77 -13.04
C PHE A 308 -1.52 -12.69 -14.34
N GLU A 309 -2.59 -13.46 -14.46
CA GLU A 309 -3.51 -13.42 -15.59
C GLU A 309 -4.75 -12.64 -15.22
N PHE A 310 -4.97 -11.53 -15.90
CA PHE A 310 -6.17 -10.69 -15.69
C PHE A 310 -7.18 -10.94 -16.81
N PRO A 311 -8.43 -11.28 -16.48
CA PRO A 311 -9.50 -11.44 -17.47
C PRO A 311 -9.86 -10.07 -18.10
N ALA A 312 -10.68 -10.12 -19.17
CA ALA A 312 -11.30 -8.92 -19.71
C ALA A 312 -12.11 -8.19 -18.61
N ARG A 313 -11.99 -6.85 -18.56
CA ARG A 313 -12.60 -6.01 -17.53
C ARG A 313 -12.83 -4.59 -18.01
N ALA A 314 -13.90 -3.94 -17.57
CA ALA A 314 -14.17 -2.51 -17.83
C ALA A 314 -13.91 -2.05 -19.28
N GLY A 315 -14.21 -2.92 -20.28
CA GLY A 315 -13.94 -2.64 -21.70
C GLY A 315 -12.49 -2.85 -22.15
N LEU A 316 -11.62 -3.33 -21.26
CA LEU A 316 -10.24 -3.68 -21.55
C LEU A 316 -10.10 -5.18 -21.83
N VAL A 317 -9.18 -5.53 -22.72
CA VAL A 317 -8.83 -6.92 -23.05
C VAL A 317 -8.14 -7.64 -21.89
N PRO A 318 -8.08 -8.98 -21.93
CA PRO A 318 -7.24 -9.75 -21.01
C PRO A 318 -5.79 -9.27 -21.08
N ALA A 319 -5.10 -9.32 -19.94
CA ALA A 319 -3.70 -8.91 -19.86
C ALA A 319 -2.89 -9.83 -18.95
N THR A 320 -1.67 -10.16 -19.38
CA THR A 320 -0.68 -10.86 -18.58
C THR A 320 0.24 -9.85 -17.92
N PHE A 321 0.39 -9.98 -16.61
CA PHE A 321 1.28 -9.11 -15.82
C PHE A 321 2.43 -9.97 -15.25
N TRP A 322 3.64 -9.53 -15.51
CA TRP A 322 4.87 -10.17 -15.05
C TRP A 322 5.57 -9.33 -14.01
N TRP A 323 5.98 -9.96 -12.92
CA TRP A 323 6.88 -9.43 -11.92
C TRP A 323 8.22 -10.13 -11.95
N TYR A 324 9.30 -9.36 -11.75
CA TYR A 324 10.66 -9.87 -11.64
C TYR A 324 11.39 -9.17 -10.49
N ASP A 325 12.07 -9.92 -9.65
CA ASP A 325 12.95 -9.39 -8.61
C ASP A 325 14.26 -10.17 -8.49
N GLY A 326 15.22 -9.59 -7.78
CA GLY A 326 16.54 -10.19 -7.62
C GLY A 326 17.51 -9.85 -8.76
N GLY A 327 17.27 -8.78 -9.51
CA GLY A 327 17.99 -8.45 -10.76
C GLY A 327 19.19 -7.52 -10.64
N ASN A 328 19.78 -7.31 -9.48
CA ASN A 328 20.94 -6.42 -9.35
C ASN A 328 22.04 -7.00 -8.44
N PRO A 329 22.74 -8.07 -8.89
CA PRO A 329 23.83 -8.66 -8.13
C PRO A 329 25.00 -7.66 -8.06
N LYS A 330 25.59 -7.53 -6.87
CA LYS A 330 26.91 -6.92 -6.71
C LYS A 330 27.92 -8.05 -6.60
N PRO A 331 29.06 -7.97 -7.28
CA PRO A 331 30.06 -9.06 -7.29
C PRO A 331 30.47 -9.52 -5.89
N ASP A 332 30.58 -8.61 -4.95
CA ASP A 332 31.00 -8.88 -3.56
C ASP A 332 29.84 -9.09 -2.59
N ASP A 333 28.60 -9.20 -3.10
CA ASP A 333 27.43 -9.41 -2.26
C ASP A 333 27.20 -10.90 -2.06
N PRO A 334 27.32 -11.44 -0.83
CA PRO A 334 27.09 -12.84 -0.55
C PRO A 334 25.64 -13.28 -0.85
N PHE A 335 24.75 -12.31 -1.02
CA PHE A 335 23.35 -12.51 -1.43
C PHE A 335 23.12 -12.18 -2.92
N ALA A 336 24.20 -11.88 -3.66
CA ALA A 336 24.12 -11.74 -5.10
C ALA A 336 23.65 -13.07 -5.70
N HIS A 337 22.77 -12.99 -6.65
CA HIS A 337 22.26 -14.13 -7.38
C HIS A 337 22.78 -14.08 -8.81
N ASP A 338 22.83 -15.26 -9.40
CA ASP A 338 23.43 -15.59 -10.69
C ASP A 338 22.75 -14.97 -11.91
N GLY A 339 22.42 -13.73 -11.88
CA GLY A 339 21.93 -13.10 -13.07
C GLY A 339 20.80 -12.12 -12.89
N ASN A 340 20.58 -11.40 -13.93
CA ASN A 340 19.55 -10.39 -14.04
C ASN A 340 18.19 -11.08 -14.21
N ASN A 341 17.40 -11.13 -13.15
CA ASN A 341 16.00 -11.49 -13.25
C ASN A 341 15.19 -10.26 -13.70
N LYS A 342 15.31 -9.93 -14.98
CA LYS A 342 14.64 -8.81 -15.65
C LYS A 342 13.73 -9.33 -16.75
N PRO A 343 12.87 -8.47 -17.33
CA PRO A 343 12.10 -8.85 -18.51
C PRO A 343 12.99 -9.35 -19.65
N PRO A 344 12.48 -10.19 -20.56
CA PRO A 344 13.22 -10.70 -21.71
C PRO A 344 13.76 -9.58 -22.60
N ARG A 345 14.84 -9.86 -23.32
CA ARG A 345 15.52 -8.84 -24.14
C ARG A 345 14.63 -8.29 -25.26
N GLU A 346 13.77 -9.11 -25.84
CA GLU A 346 12.78 -8.69 -26.86
C GLU A 346 11.82 -7.59 -26.34
N VAL A 347 11.62 -7.53 -25.02
CA VAL A 347 10.82 -6.49 -24.36
C VAL A 347 11.65 -5.23 -24.06
N THR A 348 12.95 -5.41 -23.77
CA THR A 348 13.81 -4.36 -23.20
C THR A 348 14.87 -3.83 -24.15
N ALA A 349 15.01 -4.36 -25.39
CA ALA A 349 16.08 -4.00 -26.32
C ALA A 349 16.14 -2.50 -26.62
N ASP A 350 15.00 -1.86 -26.86
CA ASP A 350 14.92 -0.42 -27.11
C ASP A 350 15.18 0.43 -25.85
N VAL A 351 14.87 -0.11 -24.66
CA VAL A 351 15.29 0.53 -23.39
C VAL A 351 16.80 0.49 -23.24
N GLU A 352 17.41 -0.66 -23.54
CA GLU A 352 18.86 -0.83 -23.51
C GLU A 352 19.55 0.10 -24.53
N GLU A 353 18.99 0.22 -25.73
CA GLU A 353 19.47 1.13 -26.77
C GLU A 353 19.40 2.60 -26.32
N MET A 354 18.27 3.04 -25.75
CA MET A 354 18.07 4.41 -25.31
C MET A 354 18.93 4.78 -24.09
N MET A 355 19.07 3.86 -23.10
CA MET A 355 19.66 4.16 -21.79
C MET A 355 21.08 3.58 -21.60
N GLY A 356 21.60 2.81 -22.57
CA GLY A 356 22.85 2.06 -22.46
C GLY A 356 22.77 0.82 -21.58
N THR A 357 21.73 0.71 -20.76
CA THR A 357 21.45 -0.46 -19.90
C THR A 357 19.99 -0.48 -19.49
N VAL A 358 19.45 -1.66 -19.19
CA VAL A 358 18.12 -1.77 -18.57
C VAL A 358 18.22 -1.35 -17.10
N PRO A 359 17.45 -0.36 -16.63
CA PRO A 359 17.46 0.10 -15.24
C PRO A 359 17.24 -1.02 -14.23
N GLY A 360 17.68 -0.79 -12.98
CA GLY A 360 17.49 -1.75 -11.88
C GLY A 360 16.03 -1.97 -11.50
N SER A 361 15.16 -1.00 -11.76
CA SER A 361 13.71 -1.09 -11.51
C SER A 361 12.95 -0.37 -12.62
N GLY A 362 11.70 -0.74 -12.82
CA GLY A 362 10.84 -0.07 -13.79
C GLY A 362 9.62 -0.90 -14.18
N CYS A 363 8.86 -0.36 -15.12
CA CYS A 363 7.76 -1.10 -15.74
C CYS A 363 7.61 -0.77 -17.23
N ILE A 364 7.16 -1.74 -18.01
CA ILE A 364 6.80 -1.62 -19.43
C ILE A 364 5.36 -2.13 -19.61
N LEU A 365 4.54 -1.35 -20.30
CA LEU A 365 3.22 -1.74 -20.76
C LEU A 365 3.25 -1.82 -22.29
N ILE A 366 2.81 -2.95 -22.84
CA ILE A 366 2.82 -3.24 -24.27
C ILE A 366 1.38 -3.32 -24.78
N GLY A 367 1.05 -2.41 -25.67
CA GLY A 367 -0.23 -2.37 -26.36
C GLY A 367 -0.09 -2.66 -27.85
N ASP A 368 -1.23 -2.75 -28.54
CA ASP A 368 -1.28 -3.05 -29.97
C ASP A 368 -0.88 -1.86 -30.87
N LYS A 369 -0.75 -0.63 -30.30
CA LYS A 369 -0.31 0.59 -31.01
C LYS A 369 1.03 1.13 -30.54
N GLY A 370 1.64 0.56 -29.52
CA GLY A 370 2.91 1.02 -28.97
C GLY A 370 3.17 0.54 -27.54
N LYS A 371 4.17 1.11 -26.92
CA LYS A 371 4.53 0.81 -25.53
C LYS A 371 4.77 2.07 -24.69
N VAL A 372 4.58 1.94 -23.39
CA VAL A 372 4.99 2.91 -22.37
C VAL A 372 6.02 2.24 -21.45
N PHE A 373 7.10 2.95 -21.19
CA PHE A 373 8.16 2.55 -20.28
C PHE A 373 8.36 3.59 -19.17
N SER A 374 8.43 3.16 -17.90
CA SER A 374 8.82 3.98 -16.76
C SER A 374 10.09 3.41 -16.13
N PRO A 375 11.19 4.19 -16.04
CA PRO A 375 12.53 3.69 -15.67
C PRO A 375 12.81 3.68 -14.18
N ASP A 376 11.85 4.05 -13.34
CA ASP A 376 12.05 4.23 -11.89
C ASP A 376 10.98 3.57 -11.05
N ASP A 377 11.22 3.52 -9.74
CA ASP A 377 10.30 2.89 -8.77
C ASP A 377 8.97 3.65 -8.64
N TYR A 378 8.91 4.95 -8.96
CA TYR A 378 7.83 5.84 -8.57
C TYR A 378 7.00 6.39 -9.73
N GLY A 379 7.44 6.15 -10.97
CA GLY A 379 6.74 6.66 -12.15
C GLY A 379 6.92 8.17 -12.38
N ALA A 380 7.99 8.76 -11.83
CA ALA A 380 8.27 10.19 -12.00
C ALA A 380 8.49 10.57 -13.48
N LYS A 381 9.03 9.63 -14.26
CA LYS A 381 9.26 9.76 -15.69
C LYS A 381 8.61 8.60 -16.44
N PHE A 382 8.22 8.85 -17.67
CA PHE A 382 7.81 7.81 -18.60
C PHE A 382 8.22 8.16 -20.03
N TYR A 383 8.37 7.13 -20.83
CA TYR A 383 8.72 7.20 -22.24
C TYR A 383 7.68 6.45 -23.05
N VAL A 384 7.45 6.90 -24.27
CA VAL A 384 6.48 6.32 -25.20
C VAL A 384 7.19 5.96 -26.48
N ARG A 385 6.82 4.86 -27.10
CA ARG A 385 7.13 4.52 -28.49
C ARG A 385 5.88 3.96 -29.14
N LEU A 386 5.39 4.64 -30.18
CA LEU A 386 4.33 4.13 -31.03
C LEU A 386 4.91 3.17 -32.09
N ASN A 387 4.07 2.34 -32.70
CA ASN A 387 4.56 1.30 -33.62
C ASN A 387 5.23 1.83 -34.89
N ASP A 388 4.95 3.05 -35.29
CA ASP A 388 5.56 3.76 -36.41
C ASP A 388 6.82 4.55 -36.02
N GLU A 389 7.17 4.58 -34.74
CA GLU A 389 8.35 5.25 -34.19
C GLU A 389 9.51 4.28 -34.01
N LYS A 390 10.74 4.77 -34.18
CA LYS A 390 11.95 3.99 -34.04
C LYS A 390 12.45 3.94 -32.60
N GLU A 391 12.24 5.02 -31.83
CA GLU A 391 12.86 5.25 -30.54
C GLU A 391 11.81 5.51 -29.45
N LEU A 392 12.20 5.25 -28.20
CA LEU A 392 11.44 5.67 -27.01
C LEU A 392 11.64 7.18 -26.78
N LEU A 393 10.58 7.95 -26.85
CA LEU A 393 10.59 9.39 -26.66
C LEU A 393 10.07 9.75 -25.25
N ASN A 394 10.62 10.83 -24.67
CA ASN A 394 10.16 11.32 -23.37
C ASN A 394 8.65 11.65 -23.44
N GLY A 395 7.86 11.01 -22.59
CA GLY A 395 6.41 11.14 -22.61
C GLY A 395 5.89 12.56 -22.34
N GLN A 396 6.64 13.39 -21.61
CA GLN A 396 6.23 14.78 -21.38
C GLN A 396 6.38 15.65 -22.65
N ASN A 397 7.30 15.29 -23.54
CA ASN A 397 7.59 16.06 -24.76
C ASN A 397 7.01 15.41 -26.02
N HIS A 398 6.41 14.22 -25.92
CA HIS A 398 5.88 13.47 -27.03
C HIS A 398 4.62 14.14 -27.58
N GLU A 399 4.57 14.41 -28.90
CA GLU A 399 3.50 15.15 -29.56
C GLU A 399 2.11 14.50 -29.32
N ALA A 400 2.00 13.19 -29.55
CA ALA A 400 0.74 12.47 -29.33
C ALA A 400 0.29 12.48 -27.86
N VAL A 401 1.23 12.55 -26.90
CA VAL A 401 0.91 12.74 -25.49
C VAL A 401 0.37 14.14 -25.25
N GLN A 402 1.01 15.16 -25.83
CA GLN A 402 0.58 16.56 -25.68
C GLN A 402 -0.83 16.80 -26.25
N ALA A 403 -1.20 16.09 -27.31
CA ALA A 403 -2.54 16.17 -27.92
C ALA A 403 -3.66 15.62 -27.03
N ILE A 404 -3.35 14.79 -26.01
CA ILE A 404 -4.34 14.23 -25.10
C ILE A 404 -4.66 15.24 -23.99
N PRO A 405 -5.93 15.68 -23.84
CA PRO A 405 -6.34 16.60 -22.79
C PRO A 405 -6.07 16.01 -21.40
N ARG A 406 -5.65 16.86 -20.47
CA ARG A 406 -5.48 16.48 -19.05
C ARG A 406 -6.84 16.32 -18.37
N ARG A 407 -7.04 15.18 -17.69
CA ARG A 407 -8.28 14.83 -16.99
C ARG A 407 -8.02 14.45 -15.53
N ILE A 408 -6.82 13.93 -15.21
CA ILE A 408 -6.42 13.59 -13.85
C ILE A 408 -5.82 14.84 -13.21
N GLU A 409 -6.34 15.23 -12.05
CA GLU A 409 -5.77 16.34 -11.29
C GLU A 409 -4.34 16.02 -10.86
N TYR A 410 -3.44 16.94 -11.10
CA TYR A 410 -2.11 16.90 -10.55
C TYR A 410 -2.13 17.26 -9.09
N ASN A 411 -1.09 16.83 -8.38
CA ASN A 411 -0.90 17.21 -7.00
C ASN A 411 -0.61 18.72 -6.91
N ALA A 412 -1.50 19.48 -6.26
CA ALA A 412 -1.38 20.93 -6.15
C ALA A 412 -0.30 21.39 -5.17
N PHE A 413 0.26 20.47 -4.37
CA PHE A 413 1.21 20.82 -3.33
C PHE A 413 2.65 20.88 -3.86
N GLN A 414 3.51 21.62 -3.16
CA GLN A 414 4.92 21.76 -3.49
C GLN A 414 5.80 20.81 -2.66
N GLY A 415 7.00 20.53 -3.14
CA GLY A 415 7.99 19.70 -2.46
C GLY A 415 8.22 18.35 -3.13
N SER A 416 8.89 17.44 -2.43
CA SER A 416 9.10 16.08 -2.90
C SER A 416 7.78 15.31 -3.03
N ALA A 417 7.75 14.25 -3.83
CA ALA A 417 6.56 13.39 -3.92
C ALA A 417 6.11 12.87 -2.55
N ASP A 418 7.05 12.57 -1.67
CA ASP A 418 6.76 12.13 -0.29
C ASP A 418 6.06 13.23 0.51
N ALA A 419 6.54 14.46 0.48
CA ALA A 419 5.89 15.60 1.14
C ALA A 419 4.51 15.88 0.53
N ARG A 420 4.42 15.95 -0.80
CA ARG A 420 3.16 16.19 -1.52
C ARG A 420 2.09 15.16 -1.19
N GLN A 421 2.46 13.88 -1.03
CA GLN A 421 1.54 12.83 -0.66
C GLN A 421 0.97 13.01 0.75
N HIS A 422 1.79 13.42 1.72
CA HIS A 422 1.33 13.73 3.08
C HIS A 422 0.40 14.94 3.11
N LEU A 423 0.72 16.00 2.37
CA LEU A 423 -0.13 17.19 2.26
C LEU A 423 -1.49 16.88 1.60
N GLU A 424 -1.52 15.99 0.62
CA GLU A 424 -2.75 15.49 0.00
C GLU A 424 -3.63 14.74 1.03
N TRP A 425 -3.03 13.90 1.88
CA TRP A 425 -3.73 13.23 2.98
C TRP A 425 -4.23 14.21 4.06
N ILE A 426 -3.41 15.17 4.46
CA ILE A 426 -3.81 16.22 5.42
C ILE A 426 -5.02 17.00 4.89
N ALA A 427 -5.00 17.37 3.60
CA ALA A 427 -6.14 18.04 2.97
C ALA A 427 -7.42 17.16 3.01
N ALA A 428 -7.29 15.87 2.74
CA ALA A 428 -8.41 14.92 2.85
C ALA A 428 -8.94 14.80 4.29
N CYS A 429 -8.07 14.80 5.31
CA CYS A 429 -8.47 14.83 6.73
C CYS A 429 -9.25 16.11 7.11
N LYS A 430 -9.03 17.19 6.39
CA LYS A 430 -9.70 18.48 6.55
C LYS A 430 -10.91 18.65 5.63
N GLY A 431 -11.46 17.54 5.10
CA GLY A 431 -12.68 17.53 4.29
C GLY A 431 -12.46 17.76 2.78
N GLY A 432 -11.21 17.78 2.32
CA GLY A 432 -10.86 17.79 0.91
C GLY A 432 -11.14 16.47 0.19
N LYS A 433 -10.75 16.39 -1.09
CA LYS A 433 -10.85 15.15 -1.87
C LYS A 433 -10.00 14.04 -1.25
N PRO A 434 -10.40 12.76 -1.39
CA PRO A 434 -9.54 11.64 -1.03
C PRO A 434 -8.18 11.75 -1.74
N GLY A 435 -7.12 11.34 -1.04
CA GLY A 435 -5.79 11.28 -1.63
C GLY A 435 -5.73 10.26 -2.76
N TYR A 436 -4.80 10.45 -3.69
CA TYR A 436 -4.70 9.59 -4.87
C TYR A 436 -4.33 8.14 -4.55
N SER A 437 -3.87 7.84 -3.33
CA SER A 437 -3.61 6.48 -2.82
C SER A 437 -4.41 6.18 -1.55
N ASP A 438 -5.69 6.53 -1.53
CA ASP A 438 -6.59 6.14 -0.45
C ASP A 438 -6.73 4.61 -0.36
N PHE A 439 -7.32 4.11 0.72
CA PHE A 439 -7.40 2.66 0.93
C PHE A 439 -8.35 1.94 -0.04
N ASP A 440 -9.22 2.64 -0.76
CA ASP A 440 -10.03 1.99 -1.80
C ASP A 440 -9.16 1.49 -2.95
N ILE A 441 -8.16 2.29 -3.34
CA ILE A 441 -7.17 1.95 -4.36
C ILE A 441 -6.00 1.15 -3.77
N ALA A 442 -5.40 1.66 -2.68
CA ALA A 442 -4.17 1.11 -2.13
C ALA A 442 -4.34 -0.29 -1.55
N ALA A 443 -5.46 -0.56 -0.88
CA ALA A 443 -5.74 -1.90 -0.37
C ALA A 443 -5.95 -2.90 -1.50
N TYR A 444 -6.57 -2.46 -2.60
CA TYR A 444 -6.79 -3.32 -3.74
C TYR A 444 -5.48 -3.68 -4.45
N LEU A 445 -4.64 -2.67 -4.70
CA LEU A 445 -3.29 -2.88 -5.23
C LEU A 445 -2.49 -3.84 -4.34
N THR A 446 -2.51 -3.61 -3.02
CA THR A 446 -1.80 -4.47 -2.05
C THR A 446 -2.34 -5.89 -2.05
N GLU A 447 -3.65 -6.07 -2.08
CA GLU A 447 -4.30 -7.40 -2.14
C GLU A 447 -3.82 -8.20 -3.35
N ILE A 448 -3.79 -7.58 -4.54
CA ILE A 448 -3.35 -8.24 -5.79
C ILE A 448 -1.88 -8.62 -5.71
N ILE A 449 -1.01 -7.71 -5.28
CA ILE A 449 0.43 -7.96 -5.16
C ILE A 449 0.69 -9.14 -4.20
N LEU A 450 0.01 -9.15 -3.06
CA LEU A 450 0.20 -10.20 -2.05
C LEU A 450 -0.25 -11.59 -2.51
N LEU A 451 -1.06 -11.71 -3.56
CA LEU A 451 -1.33 -13.01 -4.19
C LEU A 451 -0.07 -13.65 -4.77
N GLY A 452 0.89 -12.86 -5.25
CA GLY A 452 2.20 -13.37 -5.64
C GLY A 452 2.97 -13.95 -4.46
N CYS A 453 2.90 -13.31 -3.28
CA CYS A 453 3.44 -13.85 -2.04
C CYS A 453 2.76 -15.17 -1.64
N VAL A 454 1.44 -15.28 -1.84
CA VAL A 454 0.69 -16.52 -1.60
C VAL A 454 1.16 -17.62 -2.56
N ALA A 455 1.25 -17.33 -3.87
CA ALA A 455 1.68 -18.29 -4.88
C ALA A 455 3.11 -18.82 -4.61
N LEU A 456 4.04 -17.94 -4.24
CA LEU A 456 5.41 -18.31 -3.83
C LEU A 456 5.40 -19.29 -2.67
N ARG A 457 4.61 -19.06 -1.63
CA ARG A 457 4.55 -19.91 -0.43
C ARG A 457 3.82 -21.22 -0.65
N VAL A 458 2.81 -21.22 -1.51
CA VAL A 458 2.06 -22.42 -1.87
C VAL A 458 2.87 -23.32 -2.81
N GLY A 459 3.74 -22.71 -3.65
CA GLY A 459 4.60 -23.46 -4.58
C GLY A 459 3.89 -24.09 -5.76
N GLN A 460 2.68 -23.62 -6.09
CA GLN A 460 1.92 -24.05 -7.26
C GLN A 460 1.05 -22.92 -7.81
N LYS A 461 0.62 -23.04 -9.06
CA LYS A 461 -0.32 -22.11 -9.69
C LYS A 461 -1.61 -22.03 -8.88
N LEU A 462 -2.09 -20.80 -8.65
CA LEU A 462 -3.37 -20.51 -8.00
C LEU A 462 -4.42 -20.18 -9.05
N GLU A 463 -5.58 -20.82 -8.98
CA GLU A 463 -6.81 -20.39 -9.65
C GLU A 463 -7.61 -19.54 -8.67
N TRP A 464 -7.64 -18.22 -8.89
CA TRP A 464 -8.11 -17.29 -7.87
C TRP A 464 -9.58 -16.91 -8.01
N ASP A 465 -10.33 -17.01 -6.91
CA ASP A 465 -11.68 -16.49 -6.74
C ASP A 465 -11.60 -15.19 -5.93
N GLY A 466 -11.41 -14.09 -6.64
CA GLY A 466 -11.20 -12.77 -6.02
C GLY A 466 -12.33 -12.32 -5.10
N PRO A 467 -13.61 -12.37 -5.51
CA PRO A 467 -14.74 -12.02 -4.65
C PRO A 467 -14.75 -12.77 -3.32
N ASN A 468 -14.45 -14.07 -3.33
CA ASN A 468 -14.45 -14.92 -2.14
C ASN A 468 -13.10 -15.05 -1.44
N MET A 469 -12.05 -14.41 -1.97
CA MET A 469 -10.69 -14.42 -1.40
C MET A 469 -10.14 -15.85 -1.18
N ARG A 470 -10.24 -16.72 -2.17
CA ARG A 470 -9.78 -18.11 -2.04
C ARG A 470 -9.19 -18.65 -3.34
N ALA A 471 -8.25 -19.56 -3.24
CA ALA A 471 -7.84 -20.39 -4.35
C ALA A 471 -8.88 -21.50 -4.59
N LYS A 472 -9.30 -21.71 -5.86
CA LYS A 472 -10.27 -22.75 -6.22
C LYS A 472 -9.67 -24.16 -6.22
N ASN A 473 -8.39 -24.21 -6.57
CA ASN A 473 -7.67 -25.48 -6.80
C ASN A 473 -6.88 -25.99 -5.59
N THR A 474 -6.78 -25.19 -4.50
CA THR A 474 -6.03 -25.62 -3.30
C THR A 474 -6.48 -24.89 -2.05
N ARG A 475 -6.48 -25.61 -0.91
CA ARG A 475 -6.67 -25.02 0.42
C ARG A 475 -5.36 -24.63 1.12
N ALA A 476 -4.21 -24.99 0.55
CA ALA A 476 -2.92 -24.62 1.11
C ALA A 476 -2.73 -23.09 1.18
N ALA A 477 -3.47 -22.32 0.38
CA ALA A 477 -3.48 -20.87 0.40
C ALA A 477 -4.19 -20.24 1.62
N ASP A 478 -5.17 -20.93 2.23
CA ASP A 478 -6.11 -20.33 3.17
C ASP A 478 -5.42 -19.66 4.37
N HIS A 479 -4.46 -20.37 5.00
CA HIS A 479 -3.72 -19.87 6.17
C HIS A 479 -2.69 -18.77 5.82
N ILE A 480 -2.33 -18.64 4.52
CA ILE A 480 -1.44 -17.60 4.02
C ILE A 480 -2.24 -16.34 3.68
N VAL A 481 -3.40 -16.54 3.04
CA VAL A 481 -4.36 -15.47 2.73
C VAL A 481 -4.83 -14.78 4.02
N LYS A 482 -5.07 -15.57 5.06
CA LYS A 482 -5.51 -15.09 6.37
C LYS A 482 -4.72 -15.79 7.48
N ARG A 483 -3.72 -15.09 8.00
CA ARG A 483 -2.94 -15.60 9.13
C ARG A 483 -3.70 -15.55 10.46
N THR A 484 -3.27 -16.36 11.41
CA THR A 484 -3.69 -16.28 12.81
C THR A 484 -2.72 -15.35 13.55
N ASN A 485 -3.25 -14.30 14.15
CA ASN A 485 -2.47 -13.40 14.98
C ASN A 485 -2.23 -13.98 16.36
N ARG A 486 -1.13 -13.59 16.99
CA ARG A 486 -0.83 -13.91 18.39
C ARG A 486 -1.94 -13.37 19.31
N LYS A 487 -2.20 -14.07 20.41
CA LYS A 487 -3.24 -13.68 21.41
C LYS A 487 -3.03 -12.23 21.87
N GLY A 488 -4.10 -11.44 21.89
CA GLY A 488 -4.08 -10.02 22.25
C GLY A 488 -3.82 -9.06 21.08
N TRP A 489 -3.66 -9.58 19.86
CA TRP A 489 -3.45 -8.80 18.63
C TRP A 489 -4.52 -9.14 17.59
N SER A 490 -5.67 -8.53 17.67
CA SER A 490 -6.78 -8.76 16.73
C SER A 490 -6.95 -7.60 15.75
N LEU A 491 -7.48 -7.94 14.55
CA LEU A 491 -7.94 -6.94 13.59
C LEU A 491 -9.23 -6.28 14.06
#